data_91ae6323824e3a9f70f0a5fdb712bf7c
#
_entry.id   91ae6323824e3a9f70f0a5fdb712bf7c
#
_cell.length_a   1.000
_cell.length_b   1.000
_cell.length_c   1.000
_cell.angle_alpha   90.00
_cell.angle_beta   90.00
_cell.angle_gamma   90.00
#
_symmetry.space_group_name_H-M   'P 1'
#
loop_
_entity.id
_entity.type
_entity.pdbx_description
1 polymer ?
#
loop_
_entity_poly.entity_id
_entity_poly.type
_entity_poly.pdbx_seq_one_letter_code
_entity_poly.pdbx_strand_id
1 'polypeptide(L)'
;SGKYWQEGLFQKEIDLNMALIDEVWKKYGHHKSFQGWYLSQEISRRTKNMSKIYAEVGKHAKSVSGNLTTLVSPYIHGVKTDQVMAGDKALSVKEHEEEWDEILDNVKGAVDIMAFQDGQVDYHELYDYLVINKKLADKYNMKCWTNIESFDRDMPIRFLPIKWEKLLLKLDAARRAGMENAITF
;
A
#
# COMPACT_ATOMS: atom_id res chain seq x y z
N SER A 1 -2.83 -4.02 -14.50
CA SER A 1 -1.56 -4.44 -15.09
C SER A 1 -0.60 -3.27 -15.11
N GLY A 2 0.58 -3.35 -14.54
CA GLY A 2 1.54 -2.26 -14.51
C GLY A 2 2.09 -1.78 -15.87
N LYS A 3 1.67 -2.39 -16.97
CA LYS A 3 2.21 -2.10 -18.30
C LYS A 3 1.96 -0.66 -18.75
N TYR A 4 0.74 -0.19 -18.65
CA TYR A 4 0.39 1.12 -19.21
C TYR A 4 0.94 2.28 -18.39
N TRP A 5 1.01 2.16 -17.07
CA TRP A 5 1.60 3.22 -16.27
C TRP A 5 3.14 3.24 -16.39
N GLN A 6 3.79 2.09 -16.56
CA GLN A 6 5.22 2.03 -16.90
C GLN A 6 5.53 2.72 -18.23
N GLU A 7 4.63 2.62 -19.20
CA GLU A 7 4.72 3.31 -20.49
C GLU A 7 4.27 4.79 -20.44
N GLY A 8 3.86 5.30 -19.28
CA GLY A 8 3.35 6.66 -19.11
C GLY A 8 1.92 6.88 -19.59
N LEU A 9 1.19 5.82 -19.92
CA LEU A 9 -0.19 5.86 -20.39
C LEU A 9 -1.19 5.82 -19.21
N PHE A 10 -1.06 6.75 -18.29
CA PHE A 10 -1.80 6.75 -17.02
C PHE A 10 -3.32 6.79 -17.19
N GLN A 11 -3.84 7.56 -18.14
CA GLN A 11 -5.28 7.61 -18.37
C GLN A 11 -5.83 6.26 -18.83
N LYS A 12 -5.10 5.56 -19.68
CA LYS A 12 -5.50 4.21 -20.12
C LYS A 12 -5.51 3.21 -18.97
N GLU A 13 -4.56 3.32 -18.05
CA GLU A 13 -4.56 2.50 -16.81
C GLU A 13 -5.79 2.79 -15.95
N ILE A 14 -6.14 4.07 -15.77
CA ILE A 14 -7.34 4.48 -15.05
C ILE A 14 -8.61 3.93 -15.70
N ASP A 15 -8.78 4.14 -16.99
CA ASP A 15 -9.97 3.72 -17.75
C ASP A 15 -10.19 2.20 -17.68
N LEU A 16 -9.10 1.42 -17.78
CA LEU A 16 -9.18 -0.03 -17.69
C LEU A 16 -9.53 -0.50 -16.26
N ASN A 17 -8.98 0.15 -15.23
CA ASN A 17 -9.34 -0.19 -13.85
C ASN A 17 -10.80 0.17 -13.56
N MET A 18 -11.29 1.31 -14.03
CA MET A 18 -12.71 1.69 -13.89
C MET A 18 -13.63 0.68 -14.56
N ALA A 19 -13.34 0.29 -15.81
CA ALA A 19 -14.11 -0.71 -16.52
C ALA A 19 -14.11 -2.08 -15.81
N LEU A 20 -12.98 -2.49 -15.27
CA LEU A 20 -12.89 -3.71 -14.46
C LEU A 20 -13.73 -3.63 -13.19
N ILE A 21 -13.69 -2.50 -12.49
CA ILE A 21 -14.49 -2.26 -11.29
C ILE A 21 -15.99 -2.37 -11.60
N ASP A 22 -16.43 -1.76 -12.69
CA ASP A 22 -17.83 -1.84 -13.13
C ASP A 22 -18.29 -3.28 -13.44
N GLU A 23 -17.45 -4.04 -14.14
CA GLU A 23 -17.72 -5.45 -14.43
C GLU A 23 -17.77 -6.29 -13.16
N VAL A 24 -16.78 -6.14 -12.28
CA VAL A 24 -16.70 -6.87 -11.01
C VAL A 24 -17.89 -6.54 -10.12
N TRP A 25 -18.23 -5.26 -10.00
CA TRP A 25 -19.37 -4.84 -9.19
C TRP A 25 -20.68 -5.38 -9.73
N LYS A 26 -20.93 -5.28 -11.03
CA LYS A 26 -22.11 -5.84 -11.69
C LYS A 26 -22.25 -7.34 -11.43
N LYS A 27 -21.13 -8.07 -11.42
CA LYS A 27 -21.12 -9.54 -11.30
C LYS A 27 -21.17 -10.02 -9.85
N TYR A 28 -20.49 -9.34 -8.94
CA TYR A 28 -20.25 -9.82 -7.57
C TYR A 28 -20.74 -8.88 -6.46
N GLY A 29 -21.12 -7.65 -6.77
CA GLY A 29 -21.52 -6.65 -5.77
C GLY A 29 -22.73 -7.04 -4.92
N HIS A 30 -23.56 -8.00 -5.37
CA HIS A 30 -24.68 -8.52 -4.62
C HIS A 30 -24.30 -9.49 -3.48
N HIS A 31 -23.06 -9.96 -3.45
CA HIS A 31 -22.60 -10.87 -2.40
C HIS A 31 -22.32 -10.11 -1.11
N LYS A 32 -22.88 -10.55 -0.01
CA LYS A 32 -22.66 -9.96 1.32
C LYS A 32 -21.19 -10.01 1.79
N SER A 33 -20.39 -10.92 1.24
CA SER A 33 -18.96 -11.04 1.50
C SER A 33 -18.10 -10.02 0.75
N PHE A 34 -18.69 -9.27 -0.18
CA PHE A 34 -17.97 -8.19 -0.87
C PHE A 34 -17.90 -6.98 0.06
N GLN A 35 -16.76 -6.77 0.72
CA GLN A 35 -16.62 -5.79 1.79
C GLN A 35 -15.86 -4.51 1.39
N GLY A 36 -15.22 -4.52 0.25
CA GLY A 36 -14.42 -3.37 -0.20
C GLY A 36 -13.53 -3.69 -1.39
N TRP A 37 -12.68 -2.74 -1.70
CA TRP A 37 -11.80 -2.77 -2.86
C TRP A 37 -10.34 -2.71 -2.44
N TYR A 38 -9.54 -3.63 -2.94
CA TYR A 38 -8.09 -3.51 -2.92
C TYR A 38 -7.64 -2.89 -4.25
N LEU A 39 -7.15 -1.65 -4.21
CA LEU A 39 -6.60 -0.97 -5.38
C LEU A 39 -5.20 -1.49 -5.62
N SER A 40 -5.01 -2.24 -6.69
CA SER A 40 -3.91 -3.17 -6.88
C SER A 40 -2.58 -2.54 -7.35
N GLN A 41 -2.54 -1.25 -7.62
CA GLN A 41 -1.30 -0.60 -8.00
C GLN A 41 -0.38 -0.50 -6.78
N GLU A 42 0.73 -1.22 -6.83
CA GLU A 42 1.79 -1.09 -5.85
C GLU A 42 2.65 0.10 -6.23
N ILE A 43 2.61 1.14 -5.42
CA ILE A 43 3.39 2.34 -5.66
C ILE A 43 4.83 2.15 -5.23
N SER A 44 5.74 2.44 -6.12
CA SER A 44 7.03 2.96 -5.74
C SER A 44 6.95 4.48 -5.59
N ARG A 45 7.77 5.05 -4.73
CA ARG A 45 7.84 6.49 -4.51
C ARG A 45 7.95 7.26 -5.84
N ARG A 46 7.40 8.48 -5.86
CA ARG A 46 7.52 9.43 -6.98
C ARG A 46 7.10 8.90 -8.35
N THR A 47 6.36 7.85 -8.41
CA THR A 47 5.78 7.44 -9.68
C THR A 47 4.81 8.53 -10.12
N LYS A 48 5.21 9.23 -11.18
CA LYS A 48 4.44 10.33 -11.73
C LYS A 48 2.98 9.94 -11.93
N ASN A 49 2.07 10.76 -11.48
CA ASN A 49 0.62 10.56 -11.57
C ASN A 49 0.03 9.37 -10.77
N MET A 50 0.77 8.74 -9.86
CA MET A 50 0.21 7.64 -9.06
C MET A 50 -0.91 8.09 -8.12
N SER A 51 -0.74 9.23 -7.47
CA SER A 51 -1.80 9.82 -6.65
C SER A 51 -3.06 10.09 -7.47
N LYS A 52 -2.93 10.49 -8.75
CA LYS A 52 -4.06 10.65 -9.67
C LYS A 52 -4.76 9.30 -9.93
N ILE A 53 -4.00 8.23 -10.20
CA ILE A 53 -4.58 6.89 -10.42
C ILE A 53 -5.38 6.47 -9.18
N TYR A 54 -4.80 6.52 -8.00
CA TYR A 54 -5.49 6.16 -6.77
C TYR A 54 -6.72 7.03 -6.49
N ALA A 55 -6.59 8.35 -6.71
CA ALA A 55 -7.70 9.27 -6.49
C ALA A 55 -8.88 8.98 -7.43
N GLU A 56 -8.64 8.79 -8.72
CA GLU A 56 -9.70 8.56 -9.69
C GLU A 56 -10.30 7.16 -9.57
N VAL A 57 -9.46 6.12 -9.51
CA VAL A 57 -9.91 4.73 -9.40
C VAL A 57 -10.62 4.49 -8.05
N GLY A 58 -10.09 5.03 -6.96
CA GLY A 58 -10.70 4.90 -5.63
C GLY A 58 -12.07 5.60 -5.54
N LYS A 59 -12.18 6.82 -6.06
CA LYS A 59 -13.48 7.54 -6.14
C LYS A 59 -14.50 6.78 -6.97
N HIS A 60 -14.07 6.24 -8.12
CA HIS A 60 -14.94 5.44 -8.96
C HIS A 60 -15.44 4.18 -8.24
N ALA A 61 -14.52 3.41 -7.63
CA ALA A 61 -14.86 2.22 -6.85
C ALA A 61 -15.90 2.51 -5.76
N LYS A 62 -15.70 3.60 -5.02
CA LYS A 62 -16.66 4.05 -3.99
C LYS A 62 -18.00 4.46 -4.59
N SER A 63 -18.00 5.18 -5.71
CA SER A 63 -19.25 5.66 -6.35
C SER A 63 -20.15 4.53 -6.83
N VAL A 64 -19.60 3.49 -7.43
CA VAL A 64 -20.38 2.36 -7.95
C VAL A 64 -20.85 1.40 -6.88
N SER A 65 -20.15 1.34 -5.74
CA SER A 65 -20.39 0.35 -4.67
C SER A 65 -21.08 0.90 -3.42
N GLY A 66 -21.67 2.11 -3.50
CA GLY A 66 -22.33 2.70 -2.33
C GLY A 66 -21.35 3.05 -1.21
N ASN A 67 -20.16 3.52 -1.58
CA ASN A 67 -19.12 3.96 -0.66
C ASN A 67 -18.45 2.84 0.14
N LEU A 68 -18.31 1.64 -0.44
CA LEU A 68 -17.52 0.58 0.19
C LEU A 68 -16.06 1.00 0.39
N THR A 69 -15.45 0.45 1.41
CA THR A 69 -14.07 0.73 1.83
C THR A 69 -13.05 0.43 0.73
N THR A 70 -12.08 1.30 0.56
CA THR A 70 -10.94 1.14 -0.35
C THR A 70 -9.65 0.99 0.43
N LEU A 71 -8.78 0.08 -0.01
CA LEU A 71 -7.47 -0.19 0.58
C LEU A 71 -6.39 -0.11 -0.50
N VAL A 72 -5.23 0.42 -0.12
CA VAL A 72 -4.00 0.38 -0.92
C VAL A 72 -2.84 -0.16 -0.09
N SER A 73 -1.89 -0.82 -0.74
CA SER A 73 -0.75 -1.43 -0.06
C SER A 73 0.58 -1.05 -0.74
N PRO A 74 1.05 0.18 -0.51
CA PRO A 74 2.30 0.66 -1.09
C PRO A 74 3.52 0.13 -0.33
N TYR A 75 4.71 0.31 -0.92
CA TYR A 75 5.98 -0.07 -0.30
C TYR A 75 6.50 1.00 0.66
N ILE A 76 7.18 0.56 1.71
CA ILE A 76 8.11 1.40 2.46
C ILE A 76 9.49 1.23 1.81
N HIS A 77 10.13 2.32 1.43
CA HIS A 77 11.47 2.32 0.86
C HIS A 77 12.53 2.40 1.96
N GLY A 78 12.72 1.30 2.69
CA GLY A 78 13.74 1.16 3.73
C GLY A 78 15.12 0.78 3.17
N VAL A 79 16.02 0.42 4.06
CA VAL A 79 17.44 0.15 3.74
C VAL A 79 17.65 -1.00 2.74
N LYS A 80 16.67 -1.89 2.59
CA LYS A 80 16.73 -3.03 1.66
C LYS A 80 16.19 -2.72 0.25
N THR A 81 15.82 -1.48 -0.02
CA THR A 81 15.17 -1.11 -1.29
C THR A 81 16.04 -1.40 -2.51
N ASP A 82 17.32 -1.06 -2.48
CA ASP A 82 18.27 -1.28 -3.57
C ASP A 82 18.51 -2.77 -3.87
N GLN A 83 18.31 -3.64 -2.89
CA GLN A 83 18.43 -5.11 -3.03
C GLN A 83 17.22 -5.72 -3.74
N VAL A 84 16.08 -5.06 -3.68
CA VAL A 84 14.78 -5.55 -4.18
C VAL A 84 14.40 -4.87 -5.50
N MET A 85 14.65 -3.58 -5.60
CA MET A 85 14.30 -2.73 -6.74
C MET A 85 15.56 -2.06 -7.29
N ALA A 86 16.14 -2.66 -8.32
CA ALA A 86 17.35 -2.12 -8.95
C ALA A 86 17.11 -0.67 -9.43
N GLY A 87 17.96 0.24 -8.97
CA GLY A 87 17.91 1.66 -9.31
C GLY A 87 17.09 2.54 -8.38
N ASP A 88 16.32 1.96 -7.44
CA ASP A 88 15.66 2.71 -6.39
C ASP A 88 16.56 2.82 -5.15
N LYS A 89 16.40 3.91 -4.42
CA LYS A 89 17.17 4.19 -3.20
C LYS A 89 16.28 4.15 -1.98
N ALA A 90 16.85 3.72 -0.86
CA ALA A 90 16.23 3.90 0.43
C ALA A 90 15.91 5.39 0.69
N LEU A 91 14.83 5.62 1.40
CA LEU A 91 14.46 6.92 1.94
C LEU A 91 14.74 6.92 3.44
N SER A 92 15.20 8.03 3.97
CA SER A 92 15.12 8.25 5.40
C SER A 92 13.65 8.36 5.85
N VAL A 93 13.40 8.12 7.13
CA VAL A 93 12.05 8.26 7.72
C VAL A 93 11.45 9.64 7.43
N LYS A 94 12.28 10.68 7.46
CA LYS A 94 11.86 12.07 7.15
C LYS A 94 11.46 12.24 5.68
N GLU A 95 12.26 11.74 4.75
CA GLU A 95 11.94 11.81 3.31
C GLU A 95 10.67 11.01 2.99
N HIS A 96 10.50 9.86 3.64
CA HIS A 96 9.28 9.06 3.54
C HIS A 96 8.05 9.85 4.04
N GLU A 97 8.17 10.53 5.19
CA GLU A 97 7.11 11.37 5.74
C GLU A 97 6.73 12.49 4.75
N GLU A 98 7.71 13.23 4.23
CA GLU A 98 7.48 14.34 3.31
C GLU A 98 6.79 13.89 2.01
N GLU A 99 7.23 12.78 1.42
CA GLU A 99 6.64 12.24 0.19
C GLU A 99 5.22 11.72 0.41
N TRP A 100 5.00 10.96 1.47
CA TRP A 100 3.68 10.39 1.75
C TRP A 100 2.68 11.41 2.27
N ASP A 101 3.12 12.49 2.89
CA ASP A 101 2.24 13.60 3.26
C ASP A 101 1.59 14.21 2.00
N GLU A 102 2.36 14.44 0.95
CA GLU A 102 1.85 14.94 -0.33
C GLU A 102 0.91 13.92 -1.01
N ILE A 103 1.30 12.64 -1.05
CA ILE A 103 0.49 11.60 -1.70
C ILE A 103 -0.85 11.44 -0.98
N LEU A 104 -0.86 11.37 0.35
CA LEU A 104 -2.09 11.16 1.11
C LEU A 104 -3.03 12.36 1.03
N ASP A 105 -2.51 13.59 0.95
CA ASP A 105 -3.33 14.76 0.69
C ASP A 105 -4.09 14.66 -0.64
N ASN A 106 -3.44 14.15 -1.66
CA ASN A 106 -4.04 13.99 -2.99
C ASN A 106 -5.07 12.84 -3.08
N VAL A 107 -4.98 11.81 -2.24
CA VAL A 107 -5.86 10.63 -2.30
C VAL A 107 -6.93 10.60 -1.20
N LYS A 108 -6.97 11.61 -0.34
CA LYS A 108 -7.99 11.71 0.72
C LYS A 108 -9.40 11.63 0.15
N GLY A 109 -10.25 10.86 0.80
CA GLY A 109 -11.62 10.58 0.36
C GLY A 109 -11.75 9.55 -0.77
N ALA A 110 -10.63 9.14 -1.39
CA ALA A 110 -10.58 8.06 -2.37
C ALA A 110 -10.02 6.76 -1.78
N VAL A 111 -9.16 6.87 -0.77
CA VAL A 111 -8.55 5.76 -0.04
C VAL A 111 -8.93 5.85 1.43
N ASP A 112 -9.37 4.74 2.00
CA ASP A 112 -9.77 4.66 3.40
C ASP A 112 -8.74 3.96 4.29
N ILE A 113 -8.00 3.01 3.73
CA ILE A 113 -7.03 2.18 4.46
C ILE A 113 -5.68 2.20 3.75
N MET A 114 -4.64 2.54 4.48
CA MET A 114 -3.24 2.40 4.08
C MET A 114 -2.64 1.18 4.77
N ALA A 115 -2.13 0.23 3.99
CA ALA A 115 -1.50 -0.99 4.49
C ALA A 115 -0.09 -1.14 3.90
N PHE A 116 0.87 -0.40 4.44
CA PHE A 116 2.24 -0.39 3.91
C PHE A 116 2.93 -1.74 4.01
N GLN A 117 3.58 -2.17 2.92
CA GLN A 117 4.39 -3.38 2.86
C GLN A 117 5.77 -3.15 3.48
N ASP A 118 6.22 -4.08 4.29
CA ASP A 118 7.46 -4.00 5.07
C ASP A 118 8.66 -4.75 4.47
N GLY A 119 8.54 -5.31 3.27
CA GLY A 119 9.55 -6.19 2.68
C GLY A 119 10.89 -5.54 2.36
N GLN A 120 10.94 -4.22 2.27
CA GLN A 120 12.17 -3.47 1.95
C GLN A 120 12.75 -2.77 3.18
N VAL A 121 12.24 -3.08 4.37
CA VAL A 121 12.60 -2.45 5.63
C VAL A 121 13.36 -3.44 6.52
N ASP A 122 14.41 -2.99 7.20
CA ASP A 122 15.08 -3.79 8.21
C ASP A 122 14.35 -3.69 9.56
N TYR A 123 14.51 -4.71 10.41
CA TYR A 123 13.84 -4.79 11.71
C TYR A 123 14.15 -3.62 12.63
N HIS A 124 15.38 -3.06 12.55
CA HIS A 124 15.80 -1.96 13.41
C HIS A 124 15.20 -0.60 13.05
N GLU A 125 14.74 -0.42 11.79
CA GLU A 125 14.15 0.84 11.32
C GLU A 125 12.62 0.76 11.16
N LEU A 126 12.05 -0.46 11.14
CA LEU A 126 10.63 -0.70 10.84
C LEU A 126 9.70 0.10 11.73
N TYR A 127 9.96 0.12 13.03
CA TYR A 127 9.12 0.84 14.00
C TYR A 127 8.97 2.32 13.65
N ASP A 128 10.06 2.98 13.27
CA ASP A 128 10.05 4.43 12.98
C ASP A 128 9.21 4.76 11.74
N TYR A 129 9.30 3.94 10.68
CA TYR A 129 8.43 4.08 9.51
C TYR A 129 6.97 3.84 9.86
N LEU A 130 6.67 2.83 10.65
CA LEU A 130 5.29 2.53 11.05
C LEU A 130 4.68 3.65 11.89
N VAL A 131 5.43 4.26 12.79
CA VAL A 131 4.98 5.45 13.56
C VAL A 131 4.62 6.61 12.62
N ILE A 132 5.45 6.88 11.62
CA ILE A 132 5.16 7.93 10.64
C ILE A 132 3.94 7.59 9.79
N ASN A 133 3.82 6.34 9.33
CA ASN A 133 2.65 5.90 8.57
C ASN A 133 1.35 6.08 9.36
N LYS A 134 1.37 5.71 10.65
CA LYS A 134 0.21 5.92 11.54
C LYS A 134 -0.11 7.41 11.71
N LYS A 135 0.89 8.24 11.99
CA LYS A 135 0.74 9.69 12.11
C LYS A 135 0.12 10.31 10.86
N LEU A 136 0.61 9.93 9.68
CA LEU A 136 0.10 10.44 8.40
C LEU A 136 -1.33 9.96 8.12
N ALA A 137 -1.61 8.69 8.34
CA ALA A 137 -2.97 8.16 8.16
C ALA A 137 -3.97 8.88 9.07
N ASP A 138 -3.62 9.10 10.34
CA ASP A 138 -4.46 9.85 11.29
C ASP A 138 -4.69 11.30 10.84
N LYS A 139 -3.64 11.97 10.33
CA LYS A 139 -3.74 13.33 9.79
C LYS A 139 -4.80 13.45 8.69
N TYR A 140 -4.92 12.44 7.85
CA TYR A 140 -5.85 12.42 6.71
C TYR A 140 -7.13 11.63 6.97
N ASN A 141 -7.39 11.26 8.23
CA ASN A 141 -8.56 10.47 8.65
C ASN A 141 -8.69 9.13 7.89
N MET A 142 -7.55 8.46 7.71
CA MET A 142 -7.46 7.12 7.12
C MET A 142 -7.12 6.10 8.20
N LYS A 143 -7.51 4.85 8.00
CA LYS A 143 -7.04 3.74 8.84
C LYS A 143 -5.62 3.35 8.43
N CYS A 144 -4.78 3.06 9.41
CA CYS A 144 -3.44 2.55 9.18
C CYS A 144 -3.37 1.08 9.57
N TRP A 145 -3.20 0.24 8.57
CA TRP A 145 -2.85 -1.17 8.73
C TRP A 145 -1.39 -1.36 8.31
N THR A 146 -0.82 -2.49 8.66
CA THR A 146 0.46 -2.93 8.09
C THR A 146 0.27 -4.14 7.20
N ASN A 147 1.05 -4.24 6.13
CA ASN A 147 1.12 -5.44 5.30
C ASN A 147 2.46 -6.13 5.59
N ILE A 148 2.40 -7.18 6.40
CA ILE A 148 3.56 -7.90 6.89
C ILE A 148 3.89 -9.02 5.91
N GLU A 149 5.06 -8.96 5.26
CA GLU A 149 5.52 -10.09 4.44
C GLU A 149 5.78 -11.31 5.31
N SER A 150 5.11 -12.42 4.98
CA SER A 150 5.23 -13.69 5.69
C SER A 150 6.31 -14.62 5.12
N PHE A 151 7.17 -14.09 4.26
CA PHE A 151 8.32 -14.78 3.68
C PHE A 151 9.62 -14.03 3.98
N ASP A 152 10.74 -14.78 3.89
CA ASP A 152 12.07 -14.25 4.17
C ASP A 152 12.79 -13.89 2.85
N ARG A 153 13.25 -12.63 2.73
CA ARG A 153 14.03 -12.16 1.58
C ARG A 153 15.53 -12.29 1.80
N ASP A 154 15.97 -12.48 3.04
CA ASP A 154 17.39 -12.52 3.43
C ASP A 154 18.02 -13.90 3.24
N MET A 155 17.27 -14.87 2.77
CA MET A 155 17.73 -16.25 2.54
C MET A 155 18.24 -16.43 1.11
N PRO A 156 19.23 -17.33 0.88
CA PRO A 156 19.73 -17.65 -0.46
C PRO A 156 18.63 -18.13 -1.42
N ILE A 157 17.61 -18.81 -0.91
CA ILE A 157 16.39 -19.15 -1.63
C ILE A 157 15.34 -18.11 -1.26
N ARG A 158 14.88 -17.35 -2.25
CA ARG A 158 13.90 -16.28 -2.04
C ARG A 158 12.52 -16.83 -1.70
N PHE A 159 11.77 -16.08 -0.92
CA PHE A 159 10.38 -16.33 -0.56
C PHE A 159 10.14 -17.61 0.25
N LEU A 160 11.13 -18.06 1.01
CA LEU A 160 10.88 -19.05 2.04
C LEU A 160 9.99 -18.47 3.15
N PRO A 161 9.14 -19.29 3.79
CA PRO A 161 8.37 -18.83 4.93
C PRO A 161 9.27 -18.19 5.99
N ILE A 162 8.84 -17.02 6.49
CA ILE A 162 9.58 -16.30 7.52
C ILE A 162 9.62 -17.13 8.81
N LYS A 163 10.73 -17.11 9.54
CA LYS A 163 10.82 -17.69 10.87
C LYS A 163 9.88 -16.96 11.83
N TRP A 164 9.24 -17.70 12.71
CA TRP A 164 8.28 -17.17 13.67
C TRP A 164 8.85 -16.03 14.51
N GLU A 165 10.08 -16.15 14.98
CA GLU A 165 10.76 -15.13 15.76
C GLU A 165 10.92 -13.82 14.99
N LYS A 166 11.21 -13.88 13.69
CA LYS A 166 11.28 -12.70 12.82
C LYS A 166 9.90 -12.07 12.60
N LEU A 167 8.88 -12.89 12.41
CA LEU A 167 7.50 -12.41 12.27
C LEU A 167 7.02 -11.72 13.54
N LEU A 168 7.36 -12.25 14.71
CA LEU A 168 7.06 -11.63 16.01
C LEU A 168 7.68 -10.23 16.15
N LEU A 169 8.91 -10.01 15.67
CA LEU A 169 9.53 -8.69 15.68
C LEU A 169 8.72 -7.67 14.86
N LYS A 170 8.25 -8.08 13.68
CA LYS A 170 7.42 -7.22 12.84
C LYS A 170 6.06 -6.92 13.49
N LEU A 171 5.40 -7.95 14.03
CA LEU A 171 4.12 -7.81 14.73
C LEU A 171 4.24 -6.91 15.97
N ASP A 172 5.34 -7.04 16.74
CA ASP A 172 5.58 -6.18 17.90
C ASP A 172 5.83 -4.72 17.50
N ALA A 173 6.61 -4.48 16.45
CA ALA A 173 6.81 -3.14 15.91
C ALA A 173 5.47 -2.52 15.47
N ALA A 174 4.63 -3.26 14.77
CA ALA A 174 3.30 -2.82 14.34
C ALA A 174 2.39 -2.50 15.54
N ARG A 175 2.32 -3.39 16.51
CA ARG A 175 1.53 -3.19 17.75
C ARG A 175 1.99 -1.95 18.51
N ARG A 176 3.29 -1.75 18.67
CA ARG A 176 3.88 -0.58 19.37
C ARG A 176 3.62 0.72 18.62
N ALA A 177 3.62 0.69 17.28
CA ALA A 177 3.28 1.83 16.45
C ALA A 177 1.77 2.14 16.41
N GLY A 178 0.92 1.32 17.04
CA GLY A 178 -0.52 1.54 17.12
C GLY A 178 -1.28 1.14 15.85
N MET A 179 -0.75 0.17 15.08
CA MET A 179 -1.47 -0.36 13.92
C MET A 179 -2.75 -1.06 14.33
N GLU A 180 -3.85 -0.73 13.65
CA GLU A 180 -5.17 -1.30 13.98
C GLU A 180 -5.29 -2.77 13.56
N ASN A 181 -4.71 -3.11 12.41
CA ASN A 181 -4.74 -4.45 11.84
C ASN A 181 -3.44 -4.74 11.09
N ALA A 182 -3.18 -6.03 10.92
CA ALA A 182 -2.13 -6.55 10.03
C ALA A 182 -2.77 -7.44 8.96
N ILE A 183 -2.34 -7.28 7.72
CA ILE A 183 -2.58 -8.23 6.64
C ILE A 183 -1.26 -8.87 6.26
N THR A 184 -1.30 -10.08 5.69
CA THR A 184 -0.12 -10.82 5.23
C THR A 184 -0.38 -11.41 3.85
N PHE A 185 0.69 -11.72 3.14
CA PHE A 185 0.66 -12.50 1.90
C PHE A 185 1.88 -13.41 1.79
#